data_68fbbbf2b428b21cd9e7fd950675e57f
#
_entry.id   68fbbbf2b428b21cd9e7fd950675e57f
#
_cell.length_a   1.000
_cell.length_b   1.000
_cell.length_c   1.000
_cell.angle_alpha   90.00
_cell.angle_beta   90.00
_cell.angle_gamma   90.00
#
_symmetry.space_group_name_H-M   'P 1'
#
loop_
_entity.id
_entity.type
_entity.pdbx_description
1 polymer ?
#
loop_
_entity_poly.entity_id
_entity_poly.type
_entity_poly.pdbx_seq_one_letter_code
_entity_poly.pdbx_strand_id
1 'polypeptide(L)'
;FAVHVTDGRWDTEKVKETVTVGMRMLDNVIDLNFYPTIEGRNSNMRHRPVGFGAGGFQDALYQLNINFASEECVKFADESMEGISYYAILASAELAKERGAYESYKGSKWDRGILPLDTVALLERERGESIDVNRETRFDWNIARDAIKKYGIRNSNCMAVAPTASTSNIVSVVPSIEPVYKNIYVEANISGD
;
A
#
# COMPACT_ATOMS: atom_id res chain seq x y z
N PHE A 1 -11.00 -0.87 -0.38
CA PHE A 1 -11.37 -1.86 -1.43
C PHE A 1 -12.80 -1.64 -1.94
N ALA A 2 -13.81 -1.67 -1.07
CA ALA A 2 -15.23 -1.71 -1.48
C ALA A 2 -15.65 -0.65 -2.51
N VAL A 3 -15.20 0.60 -2.35
CA VAL A 3 -15.52 1.71 -3.26
C VAL A 3 -14.86 1.58 -4.65
N HIS A 4 -13.96 0.63 -4.82
CA HIS A 4 -13.26 0.35 -6.08
C HIS A 4 -13.83 -0.88 -6.82
N VAL A 5 -14.97 -1.40 -6.36
CA VAL A 5 -15.76 -2.36 -7.12
C VAL A 5 -16.88 -1.59 -7.82
N THR A 6 -16.92 -1.66 -9.14
CA THR A 6 -17.91 -1.00 -9.99
C THR A 6 -18.58 -2.05 -10.86
N ASP A 7 -19.90 -2.14 -10.82
CA ASP A 7 -20.69 -3.13 -11.57
C ASP A 7 -20.20 -4.58 -11.41
N GLY A 8 -19.83 -4.96 -10.17
CA GLY A 8 -19.32 -6.30 -9.84
C GLY A 8 -17.92 -6.59 -10.38
N ARG A 9 -17.12 -5.56 -10.67
CA ARG A 9 -15.75 -5.68 -11.18
C ARG A 9 -14.79 -4.76 -10.45
N TRP A 10 -13.55 -5.21 -10.28
CA TRP A 10 -12.48 -4.37 -9.75
C TRP A 10 -12.11 -3.27 -10.75
N ASP A 11 -12.22 -2.02 -10.31
CA ASP A 11 -12.00 -0.82 -11.14
C ASP A 11 -10.57 -0.29 -10.95
N THR A 12 -9.67 -0.76 -11.79
CA THR A 12 -8.24 -0.42 -11.74
C THR A 12 -7.97 1.07 -11.98
N GLU A 13 -8.74 1.74 -12.84
CA GLU A 13 -8.53 3.18 -13.09
C GLU A 13 -8.93 4.02 -11.87
N LYS A 14 -10.03 3.68 -11.23
CA LYS A 14 -10.45 4.32 -9.98
C LYS A 14 -9.44 4.09 -8.85
N VAL A 15 -8.85 2.88 -8.77
CA VAL A 15 -7.75 2.58 -7.86
C VAL A 15 -6.56 3.50 -8.11
N LYS A 16 -6.12 3.61 -9.35
CA LYS A 16 -5.02 4.48 -9.76
C LYS A 16 -5.23 5.93 -9.34
N GLU A 17 -6.41 6.48 -9.63
CA GLU A 17 -6.75 7.86 -9.25
C GLU A 17 -6.71 8.05 -7.73
N THR A 18 -7.39 7.16 -6.98
CA THR A 18 -7.45 7.22 -5.52
C THR A 18 -6.07 7.09 -4.88
N VAL A 19 -5.26 6.14 -5.33
CA VAL A 19 -3.91 5.91 -4.80
C VAL A 19 -3.01 7.10 -5.09
N THR A 20 -3.09 7.67 -6.29
CA THR A 20 -2.28 8.84 -6.67
C THR A 20 -2.59 10.04 -5.78
N VAL A 21 -3.87 10.33 -5.55
CA VAL A 21 -4.31 11.42 -4.66
C VAL A 21 -3.91 11.11 -3.21
N GLY A 22 -4.15 9.88 -2.75
CA GLY A 22 -3.85 9.45 -1.38
C GLY A 22 -2.36 9.55 -1.05
N MET A 23 -1.48 9.14 -1.97
CA MET A 23 -0.03 9.27 -1.78
C MET A 23 0.40 10.73 -1.65
N ARG A 24 -0.16 11.64 -2.44
CA ARG A 24 0.07 13.09 -2.32
C ARG A 24 -0.41 13.63 -0.98
N MET A 25 -1.59 13.20 -0.53
CA MET A 25 -2.13 13.61 0.78
C MET A 25 -1.21 13.16 1.92
N LEU A 26 -0.76 11.90 1.90
CA LEU A 26 0.15 11.35 2.91
C LEU A 26 1.52 12.05 2.91
N ASP A 27 2.08 12.37 1.74
CA ASP A 27 3.32 13.16 1.66
C ASP A 27 3.14 14.56 2.25
N ASN A 28 2.00 15.22 2.00
CA ASN A 28 1.68 16.53 2.57
C ASN A 28 1.56 16.48 4.10
N VAL A 29 1.01 15.40 4.67
CA VAL A 29 0.89 15.24 6.13
C VAL A 29 2.24 15.28 6.81
N ILE A 30 3.31 14.75 6.19
CA ILE A 30 4.67 14.81 6.76
C ILE A 30 5.11 16.26 6.99
N ASP A 31 4.79 17.16 6.06
CA ASP A 31 5.16 18.58 6.16
C ASP A 31 4.26 19.37 7.12
N LEU A 32 2.99 19.00 7.23
CA LEU A 32 1.98 19.72 8.01
C LEU A 32 1.84 19.22 9.45
N ASN A 33 2.37 18.03 9.76
CA ASN A 33 2.17 17.36 11.03
C ASN A 33 2.92 18.10 12.17
N PHE A 34 2.35 18.02 13.38
CA PHE A 34 3.01 18.42 14.59
C PHE A 34 3.94 17.30 15.09
N TYR A 35 5.19 17.62 15.34
CA TYR A 35 6.18 16.68 15.85
C TYR A 35 6.53 17.03 17.30
N PRO A 36 6.23 16.16 18.27
CA PRO A 36 6.48 16.44 19.69
C PRO A 36 7.97 16.44 20.06
N THR A 37 8.83 15.82 19.21
CA THR A 37 10.28 15.78 19.41
C THR A 37 11.01 16.19 18.14
N ILE A 38 12.19 16.76 18.29
CA ILE A 38 13.04 17.16 17.15
C ILE A 38 13.56 15.95 16.39
N GLU A 39 13.85 14.84 17.07
CA GLU A 39 14.31 13.60 16.48
C GLU A 39 13.24 12.98 15.58
N GLY A 40 11.98 12.97 16.06
CA GLY A 40 10.83 12.51 15.26
C GLY A 40 10.65 13.35 14.00
N ARG A 41 10.73 14.68 14.13
CA ARG A 41 10.69 15.57 12.97
C ARG A 41 11.83 15.32 12.01
N ASN A 42 13.07 15.24 12.48
CA ASN A 42 14.25 15.02 11.64
C ASN A 42 14.17 13.69 10.91
N SER A 43 13.73 12.62 11.58
CA SER A 43 13.54 11.30 10.96
C SER A 43 12.48 11.35 9.85
N ASN A 44 11.31 11.93 10.13
CA ASN A 44 10.23 11.99 9.15
C ASN A 44 10.59 12.87 7.93
N MET A 45 11.20 14.02 8.15
CA MET A 45 11.62 14.91 7.06
C MET A 45 12.70 14.28 6.19
N ARG A 46 13.66 13.57 6.80
CA ARG A 46 14.78 12.94 6.11
C ARG A 46 14.38 11.71 5.30
N HIS A 47 13.50 10.89 5.85
CA HIS A 47 13.13 9.60 5.25
C HIS A 47 11.77 9.61 4.55
N ARG A 48 10.89 10.51 4.92
CA ARG A 48 9.52 10.66 4.37
C ARG A 48 8.75 9.35 4.25
N PRO A 49 8.69 8.49 5.29
CA PRO A 49 7.96 7.25 5.23
C PRO A 49 6.44 7.49 5.22
N VAL A 50 5.73 6.83 4.34
CA VAL A 50 4.27 6.76 4.35
C VAL A 50 3.83 5.30 4.31
N GLY A 51 2.65 5.02 4.86
CA GLY A 51 2.04 3.70 4.83
C GLY A 51 0.66 3.80 4.19
N PHE A 52 0.59 3.75 2.86
CA PHE A 52 -0.69 3.67 2.18
C PHE A 52 -1.27 2.27 2.39
N GLY A 53 -2.41 2.18 3.06
CA GLY A 53 -3.10 0.93 3.34
C GLY A 53 -4.50 0.91 2.73
N ALA A 54 -5.16 -0.23 2.87
CA ALA A 54 -6.51 -0.42 2.39
C ALA A 54 -7.36 -1.11 3.45
N GLY A 55 -8.64 -0.75 3.52
CA GLY A 55 -9.67 -1.38 4.35
C GLY A 55 -10.84 -1.83 3.49
N GLY A 56 -11.76 -2.62 4.08
CA GLY A 56 -12.94 -3.10 3.36
C GLY A 56 -12.65 -4.20 2.33
N PHE A 57 -11.65 -5.03 2.59
CA PHE A 57 -11.33 -6.17 1.71
C PHE A 57 -12.50 -7.16 1.66
N GLN A 58 -13.05 -7.53 2.81
CA GLN A 58 -14.20 -8.42 2.88
C GLN A 58 -15.44 -7.83 2.19
N ASP A 59 -15.64 -6.51 2.29
CA ASP A 59 -16.76 -5.85 1.59
C ASP A 59 -16.61 -5.93 0.08
N ALA A 60 -15.39 -5.80 -0.44
CA ALA A 60 -15.12 -6.00 -1.86
C ALA A 60 -15.39 -7.46 -2.29
N LEU A 61 -14.99 -8.44 -1.48
CA LEU A 61 -15.27 -9.86 -1.76
C LEU A 61 -16.79 -10.12 -1.83
N TYR A 62 -17.58 -9.51 -0.95
CA TYR A 62 -19.05 -9.62 -1.01
C TYR A 62 -19.60 -9.04 -2.31
N GLN A 63 -19.13 -7.86 -2.73
CA GLN A 63 -19.57 -7.23 -3.97
C GLN A 63 -19.14 -8.01 -5.23
N LEU A 64 -18.00 -8.70 -5.16
CA LEU A 64 -17.47 -9.56 -6.22
C LEU A 64 -18.03 -10.98 -6.17
N ASN A 65 -18.80 -11.32 -5.12
CA ASN A 65 -19.30 -12.67 -4.86
C ASN A 65 -18.18 -13.72 -4.73
N ILE A 66 -17.07 -13.34 -4.09
CA ILE A 66 -15.91 -14.20 -3.85
C ILE A 66 -15.94 -14.72 -2.41
N ASN A 67 -15.76 -16.03 -2.23
CA ASN A 67 -15.64 -16.63 -0.89
C ASN A 67 -14.24 -16.36 -0.32
N PHE A 68 -14.16 -15.86 0.92
CA PHE A 68 -12.89 -15.58 1.60
C PHE A 68 -11.94 -16.79 1.66
N ALA A 69 -12.46 -18.00 1.84
CA ALA A 69 -11.68 -19.23 1.92
C ALA A 69 -11.46 -19.91 0.56
N SER A 70 -11.42 -19.16 -0.54
CA SER A 70 -11.26 -19.69 -1.89
C SER A 70 -9.94 -19.28 -2.54
N GLU A 71 -9.47 -20.06 -3.52
CA GLU A 71 -8.34 -19.71 -4.38
C GLU A 71 -8.58 -18.40 -5.16
N GLU A 72 -9.84 -18.11 -5.48
CA GLU A 72 -10.23 -16.87 -6.13
C GLU A 72 -9.98 -15.66 -5.23
N CYS A 73 -10.17 -15.80 -3.91
CA CYS A 73 -9.81 -14.77 -2.95
C CYS A 73 -8.30 -14.53 -2.92
N VAL A 74 -7.48 -15.59 -2.91
CA VAL A 74 -6.02 -15.47 -2.98
C VAL A 74 -5.59 -14.73 -4.25
N LYS A 75 -6.17 -15.10 -5.38
CA LYS A 75 -5.91 -14.44 -6.66
C LYS A 75 -6.32 -12.97 -6.63
N PHE A 76 -7.50 -12.65 -6.13
CA PHE A 76 -7.96 -11.27 -6.00
C PHE A 76 -7.07 -10.44 -5.06
N ALA A 77 -6.63 -11.02 -3.94
CA ALA A 77 -5.71 -10.37 -3.01
C ALA A 77 -4.39 -10.00 -3.70
N ASP A 78 -3.80 -10.95 -4.43
CA ASP A 78 -2.56 -10.74 -5.17
C ASP A 78 -2.72 -9.66 -6.25
N GLU A 79 -3.74 -9.75 -7.08
CA GLU A 79 -4.02 -8.81 -8.18
C GLU A 79 -4.31 -7.39 -7.68
N SER A 80 -5.16 -7.26 -6.69
CA SER A 80 -5.56 -5.95 -6.15
C SER A 80 -4.42 -5.26 -5.43
N MET A 81 -3.63 -6.00 -4.63
CA MET A 81 -2.49 -5.45 -3.90
C MET A 81 -1.31 -5.14 -4.80
N GLU A 82 -1.09 -5.91 -5.88
CA GLU A 82 -0.12 -5.55 -6.92
C GLU A 82 -0.46 -4.17 -7.50
N GLY A 83 -1.72 -3.97 -7.91
CA GLY A 83 -2.17 -2.70 -8.49
C GLY A 83 -2.02 -1.52 -7.55
N ILE A 84 -2.46 -1.66 -6.29
CA ILE A 84 -2.31 -0.63 -5.27
C ILE A 84 -0.83 -0.29 -5.03
N SER A 85 0.01 -1.31 -4.88
CA SER A 85 1.45 -1.14 -4.66
C SER A 85 2.14 -0.47 -5.85
N TYR A 86 1.83 -0.92 -7.07
CA TYR A 86 2.36 -0.35 -8.30
C TYR A 86 2.05 1.14 -8.42
N TYR A 87 0.78 1.52 -8.25
CA TYR A 87 0.38 2.93 -8.35
C TYR A 87 0.90 3.79 -7.20
N ALA A 88 1.04 3.25 -5.98
CA ALA A 88 1.62 3.98 -4.86
C ALA A 88 3.11 4.30 -5.11
N ILE A 89 3.86 3.34 -5.61
CA ILE A 89 5.29 3.51 -5.93
C ILE A 89 5.46 4.48 -7.11
N LEU A 90 4.66 4.33 -8.15
CA LEU A 90 4.69 5.22 -9.31
C LEU A 90 4.30 6.66 -8.93
N ALA A 91 3.25 6.83 -8.12
CA ALA A 91 2.85 8.14 -7.60
C ALA A 91 3.95 8.80 -6.75
N SER A 92 4.65 8.02 -5.92
CA SER A 92 5.79 8.52 -5.14
C SER A 92 6.98 8.92 -6.03
N ALA A 93 7.23 8.22 -7.15
CA ALA A 93 8.23 8.61 -8.13
C ALA A 93 7.84 9.90 -8.88
N GLU A 94 6.57 10.06 -9.24
CA GLU A 94 6.07 11.31 -9.83
C GLU A 94 6.12 12.49 -8.84
N LEU A 95 5.86 12.25 -7.56
CA LEU A 95 6.08 13.27 -6.52
C LEU A 95 7.56 13.63 -6.38
N ALA A 96 8.47 12.68 -6.54
CA ALA A 96 9.91 12.97 -6.55
C ALA A 96 10.32 13.84 -7.74
N LYS A 97 9.73 13.65 -8.91
CA LYS A 97 9.93 14.52 -10.08
C LYS A 97 9.49 15.95 -9.79
N GLU A 98 8.42 16.14 -9.03
CA GLU A 98 7.86 17.46 -8.66
C GLU A 98 8.63 18.12 -7.51
N ARG A 99 9.00 17.33 -6.47
CA ARG A 99 9.44 17.83 -5.14
C ARG A 99 10.82 17.35 -4.71
N GLY A 100 11.49 16.55 -5.53
CA GLY A 100 12.74 15.88 -5.19
C GLY A 100 12.54 14.57 -4.42
N ALA A 101 13.54 13.69 -4.52
CA ALA A 101 13.59 12.45 -3.74
C ALA A 101 13.77 12.74 -2.24
N TYR A 102 13.43 11.77 -1.39
CA TYR A 102 13.73 11.89 0.04
C TYR A 102 15.23 11.93 0.29
N GLU A 103 15.66 12.65 1.34
CA GLU A 103 17.08 12.99 1.57
C GLU A 103 18.00 11.76 1.63
N SER A 104 17.59 10.70 2.33
CA SER A 104 18.37 9.47 2.47
C SER A 104 18.17 8.44 1.35
N TYR A 105 17.74 8.88 0.17
CA TYR A 105 17.48 8.01 -0.99
C TYR A 105 18.72 7.24 -1.46
N LYS A 106 19.90 7.91 -1.49
CA LYS A 106 21.14 7.33 -1.99
C LYS A 106 21.59 6.10 -1.19
N GLY A 107 21.89 5.01 -1.91
CA GLY A 107 22.26 3.71 -1.34
C GLY A 107 21.07 2.86 -0.88
N SER A 108 19.85 3.39 -0.91
CA SER A 108 18.63 2.63 -0.58
C SER A 108 18.35 1.50 -1.60
N LYS A 109 17.41 0.61 -1.27
CA LYS A 109 16.95 -0.40 -2.24
C LYS A 109 16.40 0.24 -3.50
N TRP A 110 15.67 1.37 -3.36
CA TRP A 110 15.15 2.13 -4.48
C TRP A 110 16.25 2.67 -5.41
N ASP A 111 17.31 3.26 -4.86
CA ASP A 111 18.45 3.77 -5.63
C ASP A 111 19.18 2.65 -6.39
N ARG A 112 19.18 1.44 -5.82
CA ARG A 112 19.74 0.23 -6.45
C ARG A 112 18.79 -0.45 -7.44
N GLY A 113 17.59 0.10 -7.65
CA GLY A 113 16.59 -0.42 -8.57
C GLY A 113 15.90 -1.69 -8.07
N ILE A 114 15.89 -1.93 -6.77
CA ILE A 114 15.27 -3.10 -6.14
C ILE A 114 13.83 -2.75 -5.79
N LEU A 115 12.89 -3.32 -6.51
CA LEU A 115 11.44 -3.21 -6.29
C LEU A 115 10.93 -4.33 -5.36
N PRO A 116 9.68 -4.27 -4.87
CA PRO A 116 9.16 -5.25 -3.91
C PRO A 116 9.37 -6.71 -4.32
N LEU A 117 9.04 -7.09 -5.56
CA LEU A 117 9.19 -8.47 -6.02
C LEU A 117 10.66 -8.91 -6.14
N ASP A 118 11.57 -7.98 -6.46
CA ASP A 118 13.02 -8.28 -6.50
C ASP A 118 13.57 -8.69 -5.13
N THR A 119 12.88 -8.29 -4.04
CA THR A 119 13.29 -8.65 -2.67
C THR A 119 13.14 -10.15 -2.39
N VAL A 120 12.30 -10.86 -3.12
CA VAL A 120 12.16 -12.32 -3.01
C VAL A 120 13.49 -13.01 -3.38
N ALA A 121 14.11 -12.61 -4.51
CA ALA A 121 15.39 -13.14 -4.93
C ALA A 121 16.54 -12.81 -3.96
N LEU A 122 16.47 -11.64 -3.29
CA LEU A 122 17.42 -11.31 -2.21
C LEU A 122 17.25 -12.23 -1.01
N LEU A 123 16.01 -12.47 -0.59
CA LEU A 123 15.69 -13.31 0.55
C LEU A 123 16.09 -14.77 0.29
N GLU A 124 15.84 -15.30 -0.91
CA GLU A 124 16.28 -16.63 -1.32
C GLU A 124 17.80 -16.81 -1.22
N ARG A 125 18.54 -15.81 -1.68
CA ARG A 125 20.00 -15.81 -1.60
C ARG A 125 20.50 -15.81 -0.16
N GLU A 126 19.86 -15.01 0.70
CA GLU A 126 20.24 -14.91 2.12
C GLU A 126 19.88 -16.17 2.91
N ARG A 127 18.77 -16.83 2.58
CA ARG A 127 18.32 -18.07 3.25
C ARG A 127 18.92 -19.33 2.65
N GLY A 128 19.39 -19.28 1.41
CA GLY A 128 19.91 -20.45 0.69
C GLY A 128 18.81 -21.42 0.22
N GLU A 129 17.57 -20.99 0.16
CA GLU A 129 16.41 -21.79 -0.25
C GLU A 129 15.45 -20.99 -1.14
N SER A 130 14.72 -21.68 -2.00
CA SER A 130 13.68 -21.06 -2.82
C SER A 130 12.43 -20.73 -1.99
N ILE A 131 11.75 -19.63 -2.33
CA ILE A 131 10.51 -19.22 -1.71
C ILE A 131 9.37 -19.46 -2.70
N ASP A 132 8.40 -20.25 -2.27
CA ASP A 132 7.21 -20.55 -3.06
C ASP A 132 6.20 -19.39 -2.96
N VAL A 133 6.31 -18.45 -3.89
CA VAL A 133 5.40 -17.32 -4.05
C VAL A 133 5.13 -17.07 -5.52
N ASN A 134 3.92 -16.57 -5.84
CA ASN A 134 3.61 -16.12 -7.19
C ASN A 134 4.53 -14.97 -7.59
N ARG A 135 5.12 -15.05 -8.78
CA ARG A 135 6.03 -14.04 -9.35
C ARG A 135 5.50 -13.41 -10.64
N GLU A 136 4.30 -13.81 -11.03
CA GLU A 136 3.66 -13.20 -12.19
C GLU A 136 3.31 -11.74 -11.87
N THR A 137 3.47 -10.88 -12.85
CA THR A 137 3.10 -9.47 -12.76
C THR A 137 2.12 -9.10 -13.85
N ARG A 138 1.16 -8.26 -13.51
CA ARG A 138 0.11 -7.78 -14.43
C ARG A 138 0.43 -6.38 -14.94
N PHE A 139 1.35 -5.69 -14.27
CA PHE A 139 1.81 -4.36 -14.63
C PHE A 139 3.25 -4.40 -15.15
N ASP A 140 3.58 -3.48 -16.03
CA ASP A 140 4.98 -3.28 -16.46
C ASP A 140 5.75 -2.51 -15.39
N TRP A 141 6.38 -3.25 -14.49
CA TRP A 141 7.20 -2.70 -13.42
C TRP A 141 8.46 -1.96 -13.91
N ASN A 142 8.84 -2.10 -15.18
CA ASN A 142 9.95 -1.33 -15.74
C ASN A 142 9.58 0.15 -15.83
N ILE A 143 8.32 0.49 -16.06
CA ILE A 143 7.85 1.89 -16.02
C ILE A 143 8.14 2.53 -14.65
N ALA A 144 7.82 1.84 -13.56
CA ALA A 144 8.12 2.32 -12.21
C ALA A 144 9.64 2.37 -11.96
N ARG A 145 10.38 1.34 -12.40
CA ARG A 145 11.84 1.28 -12.27
C ARG A 145 12.54 2.43 -13.00
N ASP A 146 12.12 2.74 -14.22
CA ASP A 146 12.67 3.82 -15.03
C ASP A 146 12.33 5.20 -14.45
N ALA A 147 11.11 5.37 -13.93
CA ALA A 147 10.72 6.59 -13.24
C ALA A 147 11.58 6.83 -11.99
N ILE A 148 11.78 5.79 -11.15
CA ILE A 148 12.62 5.85 -9.95
C ILE A 148 14.08 6.13 -10.32
N LYS A 149 14.61 5.46 -11.34
CA LYS A 149 15.98 5.68 -11.82
C LYS A 149 16.20 7.13 -12.29
N LYS A 150 15.19 7.71 -12.91
CA LYS A 150 15.26 9.05 -13.48
C LYS A 150 15.04 10.15 -12.45
N TYR A 151 14.10 9.99 -11.54
CA TYR A 151 13.65 11.05 -10.63
C TYR A 151 13.91 10.74 -9.15
N GLY A 152 14.28 9.51 -8.80
CA GLY A 152 14.25 9.00 -7.44
C GLY A 152 12.82 8.64 -7.01
N ILE A 153 12.63 8.49 -5.71
CA ILE A 153 11.31 8.29 -5.10
C ILE A 153 11.14 9.25 -3.93
N ARG A 154 9.93 9.78 -3.73
CA ARG A 154 9.65 10.80 -2.70
C ARG A 154 9.59 10.23 -1.29
N ASN A 155 9.14 8.99 -1.14
CA ASN A 155 8.86 8.35 0.14
C ASN A 155 9.71 7.09 0.29
N SER A 156 10.36 6.92 1.45
CA SER A 156 11.19 5.73 1.72
C SER A 156 10.38 4.45 1.83
N ASN A 157 9.14 4.55 2.29
CA ASN A 157 8.13 3.50 2.33
C ASN A 157 6.84 4.03 1.72
N CYS A 158 6.12 3.19 1.00
CA CYS A 158 4.86 3.56 0.35
C CYS A 158 3.65 2.82 0.90
N MET A 159 3.83 1.60 1.39
CA MET A 159 2.73 0.71 1.75
C MET A 159 2.80 0.27 3.21
N ALA A 160 1.63 0.15 3.84
CA ALA A 160 1.44 -0.54 5.12
C ALA A 160 0.00 -1.04 5.22
N VAL A 161 -0.17 -2.31 5.60
CA VAL A 161 -1.49 -2.86 5.93
C VAL A 161 -1.69 -2.69 7.43
N ALA A 162 -2.48 -1.69 7.81
CA ALA A 162 -2.77 -1.37 9.20
C ALA A 162 -4.10 -2.00 9.67
N PRO A 163 -4.30 -2.26 10.97
CA PRO A 163 -5.54 -2.86 11.48
C PRO A 163 -6.81 -2.03 11.23
N THR A 164 -6.72 -0.72 11.13
CA THR A 164 -7.80 0.25 10.81
C THR A 164 -9.07 0.19 11.67
N ALA A 165 -9.00 -0.33 12.90
CA ALA A 165 -10.17 -0.55 13.77
C ALA A 165 -11.11 0.67 13.92
N SER A 166 -10.57 1.84 14.24
CA SER A 166 -11.38 3.06 14.38
C SER A 166 -11.72 3.72 13.04
N THR A 167 -10.78 3.70 12.09
CA THR A 167 -10.97 4.34 10.79
C THR A 167 -12.03 3.62 9.96
N SER A 168 -12.10 2.29 10.05
CA SER A 168 -13.10 1.48 9.36
C SER A 168 -14.52 1.79 9.83
N ASN A 169 -14.72 2.03 11.13
CA ASN A 169 -16.02 2.44 11.67
C ASN A 169 -16.47 3.80 11.12
N ILE A 170 -15.55 4.75 10.93
CA ILE A 170 -15.87 6.06 10.37
C ILE A 170 -16.37 5.95 8.91
N VAL A 171 -15.76 5.07 8.13
CA VAL A 171 -16.08 4.88 6.71
C VAL A 171 -17.03 3.71 6.44
N SER A 172 -17.52 3.05 7.49
CA SER A 172 -18.50 1.95 7.44
C SER A 172 -18.05 0.78 6.55
N VAL A 173 -16.84 0.29 6.77
CA VAL A 173 -16.28 -0.90 6.09
C VAL A 173 -15.69 -1.87 7.11
N VAL A 174 -15.52 -3.12 6.71
CA VAL A 174 -14.80 -4.12 7.52
C VAL A 174 -13.33 -3.69 7.70
N PRO A 175 -12.76 -3.82 8.93
CA PRO A 175 -11.39 -3.42 9.19
C PRO A 175 -10.38 -4.12 8.29
N SER A 176 -9.45 -3.35 7.74
CA SER A 176 -8.27 -3.84 7.02
C SER A 176 -8.60 -4.93 5.97
N ILE A 177 -7.94 -6.07 6.10
CA ILE A 177 -8.11 -7.28 5.27
C ILE A 177 -8.78 -8.41 6.07
N GLU A 178 -9.44 -8.09 7.17
CA GLU A 178 -10.01 -9.09 8.07
C GLU A 178 -11.31 -9.69 7.53
N PRO A 179 -11.57 -10.97 7.80
CA PRO A 179 -12.87 -11.59 7.51
C PRO A 179 -13.92 -11.18 8.54
N VAL A 180 -15.18 -11.31 8.17
CA VAL A 180 -16.31 -11.23 9.11
C VAL A 180 -16.46 -12.56 9.84
N TYR A 181 -16.20 -12.58 11.14
CA TYR A 181 -16.24 -13.80 11.96
C TYR A 181 -17.65 -14.21 12.39
N LYS A 182 -18.56 -13.25 12.56
CA LYS A 182 -19.94 -13.46 13.00
C LYS A 182 -20.87 -12.43 12.36
N ASN A 183 -22.11 -12.82 12.09
CA ASN A 183 -23.12 -11.92 11.53
C ASN A 183 -23.56 -10.83 12.51
N ILE A 184 -23.47 -11.10 13.81
CA ILE A 184 -23.79 -10.14 14.89
C ILE A 184 -22.71 -10.27 15.95
N TYR A 185 -22.11 -9.17 16.33
CA TYR A 185 -21.12 -9.08 17.42
C TYR A 185 -21.19 -7.70 18.06
N VAL A 186 -20.69 -7.61 19.28
CA VAL A 186 -20.50 -6.35 19.99
C VAL A 186 -19.02 -6.03 19.94
N GLU A 187 -18.70 -4.84 19.49
CA GLU A 187 -17.33 -4.32 19.49
C GLU A 187 -17.21 -3.33 20.66
N ALA A 188 -16.37 -3.68 21.64
CA ALA A 188 -16.06 -2.81 22.75
C ALA A 188 -14.60 -2.33 22.65
N ASN A 189 -14.37 -1.06 22.84
CA ASN A 189 -13.04 -0.47 22.85
C ASN A 189 -12.88 0.51 24.03
N ILE A 190 -11.68 1.06 24.22
CA ILE A 190 -11.37 1.98 25.33
C ILE A 190 -12.24 3.24 25.30
N SER A 191 -12.80 3.59 24.16
CA SER A 191 -13.65 4.79 23.99
C SER A 191 -15.13 4.53 24.29
N GLY A 192 -15.54 3.31 24.55
CA GLY A 192 -16.91 2.87 24.84
C GLY A 192 -17.40 1.73 23.93
N ASP A 193 -18.60 1.24 24.23
CA ASP A 193 -19.30 0.19 23.46
C ASP A 193 -20.07 0.81 22.29
#